data_2307e8a876cf5c4a6600c8ef69062bbc
#
_entry.id   2307e8a876cf5c4a6600c8ef69062bbc
#
_cell.length_a   1.000
_cell.length_b   1.000
_cell.length_c   1.000
_cell.angle_alpha   90.00
_cell.angle_beta   90.00
_cell.angle_gamma   90.00
#
_symmetry.space_group_name_H-M   'P 1'
#
loop_
_entity.id
_entity.type
_entity.pdbx_description
1 polymer ?
#
loop_
_entity_poly.entity_id
_entity_poly.type
_entity_poly.pdbx_seq_one_letter_code
_entity_poly.pdbx_strand_id
1 'polypeptide(L)'
;MAKQGKPSLKLKTATEDLRLHTPSAWVIDAIQQHFSMDRLVAGQTYAMDGQIRSLQMSEGLIKSSVMCTEEKPFRLEIDIPVLTSDQWTKISQRMAGEARIAARLSAGKVPSNLGKMIEDCGFAPFADTLLVRCSCKDKKLCKHAAAALFLTAQRLLATPLNYFELKGTDKDELLIKLRQARTLDAKGEARAHASVREDDIPVLPPLEECLEDFWRSPCSLKEADLAPMPAHLPHTLLRRLGISPMDGKFPMVGLLETIYDDVSKVAREQRTDS
;
A
#
# COMPACT_ATOMS: atom_id res chain seq x y z
N MET A 1 34.13 33.96 8.51
CA MET A 1 32.70 33.47 8.52
C MET A 1 32.69 32.02 8.05
N ALA A 2 32.57 31.07 8.96
CA ALA A 2 32.54 29.65 8.65
C ALA A 2 31.20 29.34 7.94
N LYS A 3 31.24 28.90 6.70
CA LYS A 3 30.08 28.36 5.97
C LYS A 3 29.57 27.16 6.75
N GLN A 4 28.42 27.32 7.43
CA GLN A 4 27.69 26.20 8.00
C GLN A 4 27.40 25.21 6.87
N GLY A 5 28.13 24.09 6.86
CA GLY A 5 27.97 23.02 5.90
C GLY A 5 26.57 22.40 6.10
N LYS A 6 25.80 22.27 5.03
CA LYS A 6 24.53 21.51 5.04
C LYS A 6 24.76 20.15 5.70
N PRO A 7 23.83 19.66 6.54
CA PRO A 7 23.98 18.38 7.22
C PRO A 7 24.28 17.26 6.22
N SER A 8 25.33 16.50 6.47
CA SER A 8 25.67 15.33 5.66
C SER A 8 24.78 14.14 6.06
N LEU A 9 24.32 13.38 5.07
CA LEU A 9 23.56 12.14 5.30
C LEU A 9 24.55 11.00 5.52
N LYS A 10 24.36 10.23 6.59
CA LYS A 10 25.21 9.10 6.95
C LYS A 10 24.43 7.80 7.02
N LEU A 11 25.05 6.74 6.53
CA LEU A 11 24.55 5.39 6.75
C LEU A 11 24.83 5.01 8.22
N LYS A 12 23.76 4.78 8.98
CA LYS A 12 23.81 4.43 10.42
C LYS A 12 23.44 2.98 10.69
N THR A 13 22.74 2.36 9.74
CA THR A 13 22.18 1.01 9.86
C THR A 13 23.14 0.02 9.21
N ALA A 14 23.37 -1.09 9.87
CA ALA A 14 24.18 -2.17 9.30
C ALA A 14 23.50 -2.77 8.06
N THR A 15 24.29 -3.26 7.11
CA THR A 15 23.75 -3.83 5.86
C THR A 15 22.90 -5.06 6.12
N GLU A 16 23.23 -5.85 7.15
CA GLU A 16 22.47 -7.00 7.61
C GLU A 16 21.07 -6.60 8.04
N ASP A 17 20.93 -5.51 8.81
CA ASP A 17 19.64 -5.00 9.26
C ASP A 17 18.80 -4.49 8.09
N LEU A 18 19.42 -3.85 7.09
CA LEU A 18 18.75 -3.39 5.87
C LEU A 18 18.16 -4.56 5.08
N ARG A 19 18.76 -5.75 5.15
CA ARG A 19 18.27 -6.97 4.49
C ARG A 19 17.12 -7.67 5.19
N LEU A 20 16.95 -7.43 6.47
CA LEU A 20 15.87 -8.07 7.24
C LEU A 20 14.49 -7.47 6.96
N HIS A 21 14.44 -6.28 6.39
CA HIS A 21 13.20 -5.54 6.25
C HIS A 21 12.92 -5.13 4.81
N THR A 22 11.70 -5.40 4.34
CA THR A 22 11.20 -4.90 3.04
C THR A 22 10.65 -3.48 3.21
N PRO A 23 10.83 -2.59 2.24
CA PRO A 23 11.44 -2.77 0.92
C PRO A 23 12.96 -2.51 0.85
N SER A 24 13.64 -2.20 1.98
CA SER A 24 15.09 -1.93 1.96
C SER A 24 15.92 -3.13 1.46
N ALA A 25 15.48 -4.35 1.78
CA ALA A 25 16.11 -5.59 1.30
C ALA A 25 16.20 -5.64 -0.23
N TRP A 26 15.13 -5.28 -0.94
CA TRP A 26 15.10 -5.30 -2.40
C TRP A 26 16.11 -4.31 -3.03
N VAL A 27 16.37 -3.19 -2.35
CA VAL A 27 17.40 -2.24 -2.79
C VAL A 27 18.79 -2.86 -2.60
N ILE A 28 19.03 -3.53 -1.48
CA ILE A 28 20.32 -4.17 -1.21
C ILE A 28 20.57 -5.31 -2.20
N ASP A 29 19.56 -6.11 -2.52
CA ASP A 29 19.66 -7.18 -3.51
C ASP A 29 19.99 -6.62 -4.90
N ALA A 30 19.33 -5.54 -5.32
CA ALA A 30 19.63 -4.84 -6.57
C ALA A 30 21.06 -4.27 -6.59
N ILE A 31 21.54 -3.68 -5.48
CA ILE A 31 22.92 -3.20 -5.37
C ILE A 31 23.90 -4.36 -5.60
N GLN A 32 23.67 -5.50 -4.96
CA GLN A 32 24.58 -6.67 -5.07
C GLN A 32 24.56 -7.31 -6.45
N GLN A 33 23.43 -7.28 -7.11
CA GLN A 33 23.29 -7.82 -8.47
C GLN A 33 24.02 -6.97 -9.50
N HIS A 34 24.04 -5.65 -9.34
CA HIS A 34 24.52 -4.73 -10.37
C HIS A 34 25.93 -4.21 -10.14
N PHE A 35 26.43 -4.16 -8.91
CA PHE A 35 27.72 -3.58 -8.58
C PHE A 35 28.77 -4.64 -8.27
N SER A 36 30.02 -4.39 -8.69
CA SER A 36 31.16 -5.21 -8.26
C SER A 36 31.46 -5.01 -6.77
N MET A 37 32.07 -6.01 -6.14
CA MET A 37 32.34 -6.02 -4.69
C MET A 37 33.18 -4.81 -4.26
N ASP A 38 34.22 -4.44 -5.04
CA ASP A 38 35.06 -3.27 -4.75
C ASP A 38 34.25 -1.98 -4.70
N ARG A 39 33.27 -1.83 -5.61
CA ARG A 39 32.40 -0.66 -5.66
C ARG A 39 31.35 -0.67 -4.57
N LEU A 40 30.91 -1.82 -4.13
CA LEU A 40 30.03 -1.97 -2.99
C LEU A 40 30.71 -1.51 -1.70
N VAL A 41 31.90 -2.04 -1.42
CA VAL A 41 32.68 -1.67 -0.23
C VAL A 41 33.00 -0.18 -0.23
N ALA A 42 33.52 0.35 -1.36
CA ALA A 42 33.79 1.78 -1.49
C ALA A 42 32.53 2.63 -1.34
N GLY A 43 31.39 2.21 -1.91
CA GLY A 43 30.12 2.92 -1.80
C GLY A 43 29.58 2.92 -0.36
N GLN A 44 29.64 1.80 0.32
CA GLN A 44 29.26 1.68 1.72
C GLN A 44 30.10 2.61 2.62
N THR A 45 31.42 2.60 2.46
CA THR A 45 32.34 3.51 3.17
C THR A 45 31.97 4.98 2.92
N TYR A 46 31.70 5.37 1.66
CA TYR A 46 31.25 6.71 1.32
C TYR A 46 29.94 7.11 1.99
N ALA A 47 29.00 6.18 2.10
CA ALA A 47 27.73 6.40 2.79
C ALA A 47 27.92 6.55 4.31
N MET A 48 28.80 5.75 4.91
CA MET A 48 29.13 5.79 6.34
C MET A 48 29.88 7.08 6.71
N ASP A 49 30.80 7.52 5.87
CA ASP A 49 31.58 8.75 6.07
C ASP A 49 30.75 10.04 5.90
N GLY A 50 29.52 9.93 5.41
CA GLY A 50 28.64 11.07 5.23
C GLY A 50 29.05 11.95 4.04
N GLN A 51 29.56 11.36 2.99
CA GLN A 51 29.92 12.07 1.76
C GLN A 51 28.68 12.53 0.97
N ILE A 52 27.48 12.06 1.32
CA ILE A 52 26.24 12.43 0.65
C ILE A 52 25.62 13.65 1.33
N ARG A 53 25.39 14.70 0.55
CA ARG A 53 24.82 15.98 1.01
C ARG A 53 23.32 16.04 0.92
N SER A 54 22.75 15.42 -0.11
CA SER A 54 21.33 15.39 -0.33
C SER A 54 20.91 14.09 -0.99
N LEU A 55 19.72 13.60 -0.62
CA LEU A 55 19.07 12.46 -1.24
C LEU A 55 17.59 12.82 -1.39
N GLN A 56 17.10 12.85 -2.62
CA GLN A 56 15.71 13.08 -2.96
C GLN A 56 15.20 11.89 -3.73
N MET A 57 14.03 11.41 -3.34
CA MET A 57 13.31 10.32 -4.00
C MET A 57 12.02 10.91 -4.57
N SER A 58 11.75 10.62 -5.80
CA SER A 58 10.52 10.95 -6.52
C SER A 58 10.15 9.80 -7.42
N GLU A 59 9.01 9.88 -8.07
CA GLU A 59 8.55 8.85 -9.00
C GLU A 59 9.64 8.51 -10.02
N GLY A 60 10.06 7.25 -10.04
CA GLY A 60 11.05 6.71 -10.96
C GLY A 60 12.45 7.29 -10.87
N LEU A 61 12.75 8.16 -9.90
CA LEU A 61 14.00 8.91 -9.90
C LEU A 61 14.56 9.15 -8.49
N ILE A 62 15.84 8.83 -8.34
CA ILE A 62 16.61 9.17 -7.14
C ILE A 62 17.68 10.19 -7.53
N LYS A 63 17.62 11.39 -6.92
CA LYS A 63 18.63 12.44 -7.08
C LYS A 63 19.48 12.56 -5.84
N SER A 64 20.78 12.65 -6.03
CA SER A 64 21.74 12.79 -4.93
C SER A 64 22.86 13.74 -5.28
N SER A 65 23.43 14.37 -4.25
CA SER A 65 24.63 15.19 -4.34
C SER A 65 25.70 14.60 -3.44
N VAL A 66 26.81 14.21 -4.02
CA VAL A 66 27.90 13.50 -3.33
C VAL A 66 29.15 14.36 -3.31
N MET A 67 29.70 14.62 -2.12
CA MET A 67 30.98 15.31 -1.97
C MET A 67 32.12 14.31 -2.15
N CYS A 68 33.13 14.72 -2.91
CA CYS A 68 34.42 14.06 -2.97
C CYS A 68 35.48 15.07 -2.54
N THR A 69 36.72 14.72 -2.65
CA THR A 69 37.90 15.59 -2.42
C THR A 69 37.96 16.82 -3.34
N GLU A 70 37.12 16.87 -4.36
CA GLU A 70 37.02 17.99 -5.30
C GLU A 70 36.13 19.10 -4.75
N GLU A 71 36.36 20.36 -5.16
CA GLU A 71 35.63 21.54 -4.68
C GLU A 71 34.13 21.52 -5.01
N LYS A 72 33.70 20.78 -6.05
CA LYS A 72 32.31 20.70 -6.50
C LYS A 72 31.70 19.33 -6.23
N PRO A 73 30.47 19.29 -5.67
CA PRO A 73 29.78 18.03 -5.46
C PRO A 73 29.42 17.38 -6.79
N PHE A 74 29.55 16.05 -6.86
CA PHE A 74 29.02 15.28 -7.98
C PHE A 74 27.50 15.23 -7.93
N ARG A 75 26.88 15.46 -9.07
CA ARG A 75 25.43 15.27 -9.27
C ARG A 75 25.20 13.85 -9.73
N LEU A 76 24.27 13.20 -9.06
CA LEU A 76 23.89 11.81 -9.33
C LEU A 76 22.39 11.73 -9.54
N GLU A 77 22.00 11.05 -10.60
CA GLU A 77 20.62 10.65 -10.89
C GLU A 77 20.59 9.14 -11.16
N ILE A 78 19.65 8.46 -10.57
CA ILE A 78 19.40 7.03 -10.75
C ILE A 78 17.94 6.87 -11.17
N ASP A 79 17.75 6.38 -12.38
CA ASP A 79 16.41 6.08 -12.89
C ASP A 79 15.99 4.69 -12.41
N ILE A 80 14.83 4.61 -11.80
CA ILE A 80 14.20 3.36 -11.32
C ILE A 80 12.97 3.09 -12.18
N PRO A 81 12.82 1.88 -12.73
CA PRO A 81 11.64 1.53 -13.52
C PRO A 81 10.35 1.72 -12.73
N VAL A 82 9.46 2.54 -13.25
CA VAL A 82 8.12 2.80 -12.71
C VAL A 82 7.16 1.72 -13.22
N LEU A 83 6.23 1.30 -12.40
CA LEU A 83 5.16 0.42 -12.79
C LEU A 83 3.95 1.25 -13.25
N THR A 84 3.36 0.87 -14.37
CA THR A 84 2.17 1.54 -14.91
C THR A 84 0.93 1.25 -14.04
N SER A 85 -0.13 2.05 -14.21
CA SER A 85 -1.41 1.83 -13.51
C SER A 85 -1.98 0.43 -13.75
N ASP A 86 -1.85 -0.11 -14.97
CA ASP A 86 -2.32 -1.46 -15.32
C ASP A 86 -1.49 -2.54 -14.64
N GLN A 87 -0.17 -2.35 -14.54
CA GLN A 87 0.71 -3.25 -13.83
C GLN A 87 0.38 -3.27 -12.32
N TRP A 88 0.15 -2.10 -11.72
CA TRP A 88 -0.32 -2.00 -10.35
C TRP A 88 -1.69 -2.62 -10.14
N THR A 89 -2.59 -2.53 -11.11
CA THR A 89 -3.89 -3.21 -11.07
C THR A 89 -3.72 -4.73 -11.03
N LYS A 90 -2.84 -5.29 -11.87
CA LYS A 90 -2.52 -6.71 -11.87
C LYS A 90 -1.93 -7.18 -10.54
N ILE A 91 -0.99 -6.41 -9.97
CA ILE A 91 -0.41 -6.68 -8.65
C ILE A 91 -1.48 -6.61 -7.57
N SER A 92 -2.37 -5.60 -7.61
CA SER A 92 -3.47 -5.44 -6.66
C SER A 92 -4.45 -6.60 -6.68
N GLN A 93 -4.76 -7.15 -7.85
CA GLN A 93 -5.56 -8.36 -7.98
C GLN A 93 -4.90 -9.54 -7.27
N ARG A 94 -3.60 -9.72 -7.44
CA ARG A 94 -2.85 -10.77 -6.76
C ARG A 94 -2.83 -10.58 -5.24
N MET A 95 -2.72 -9.33 -4.78
CA MET A 95 -2.74 -8.98 -3.37
C MET A 95 -4.13 -9.12 -2.73
N ALA A 96 -5.19 -9.00 -3.51
CA ALA A 96 -6.58 -8.98 -3.03
C ALA A 96 -6.97 -10.27 -2.29
N GLY A 97 -6.40 -11.42 -2.69
CA GLY A 97 -6.60 -12.71 -2.03
C GLY A 97 -6.09 -12.78 -0.58
N GLU A 98 -5.24 -11.83 -0.15
CA GLU A 98 -4.70 -11.82 1.22
C GLU A 98 -5.21 -10.62 2.04
N ALA A 99 -6.16 -10.87 2.95
CA ALA A 99 -6.76 -9.83 3.79
C ALA A 99 -5.72 -9.04 4.64
N ARG A 100 -4.65 -9.72 5.09
CA ARG A 100 -3.60 -9.12 5.91
C ARG A 100 -2.80 -8.01 5.22
N ILE A 101 -2.76 -8.00 3.89
CA ILE A 101 -1.98 -7.01 3.12
C ILE A 101 -2.53 -5.60 3.33
N ALA A 102 -3.84 -5.41 3.15
CA ALA A 102 -4.46 -4.09 3.34
C ALA A 102 -4.27 -3.58 4.78
N ALA A 103 -4.43 -4.45 5.78
CA ALA A 103 -4.21 -4.07 7.18
C ALA A 103 -2.75 -3.63 7.44
N ARG A 104 -1.76 -4.32 6.88
CA ARG A 104 -0.35 -3.93 7.01
C ARG A 104 -0.05 -2.61 6.30
N LEU A 105 -0.57 -2.41 5.10
CA LEU A 105 -0.41 -1.15 4.35
C LEU A 105 -1.06 0.02 5.09
N SER A 106 -2.26 -0.16 5.63
CA SER A 106 -2.93 0.85 6.45
C SER A 106 -2.11 1.18 7.71
N ALA A 107 -1.47 0.19 8.32
CA ALA A 107 -0.56 0.38 9.45
C ALA A 107 0.83 0.95 9.06
N GLY A 108 1.02 1.40 7.82
CA GLY A 108 2.29 1.99 7.36
C GLY A 108 3.41 0.97 7.10
N LYS A 109 3.09 -0.31 6.99
CA LYS A 109 4.08 -1.39 6.81
C LYS A 109 3.95 -2.03 5.43
N VAL A 110 5.08 -2.30 4.78
CA VAL A 110 5.13 -3.08 3.55
C VAL A 110 5.13 -4.57 3.89
N PRO A 111 4.22 -5.37 3.31
CA PRO A 111 4.19 -6.81 3.54
C PRO A 111 5.46 -7.50 3.03
N SER A 112 5.99 -8.45 3.80
CA SER A 112 7.23 -9.17 3.42
C SER A 112 7.09 -10.03 2.15
N ASN A 113 5.88 -10.51 1.87
CA ASN A 113 5.57 -11.32 0.69
C ASN A 113 5.24 -10.50 -0.57
N LEU A 114 5.18 -9.16 -0.46
CA LEU A 114 4.86 -8.30 -1.61
C LEU A 114 5.88 -8.45 -2.75
N GLY A 115 7.18 -8.59 -2.43
CA GLY A 115 8.22 -8.79 -3.44
C GLY A 115 7.93 -10.01 -4.32
N LYS A 116 7.61 -11.14 -3.70
CA LYS A 116 7.25 -12.36 -4.41
C LYS A 116 5.99 -12.18 -5.28
N MET A 117 4.99 -11.46 -4.79
CA MET A 117 3.78 -11.17 -5.58
C MET A 117 4.07 -10.31 -6.81
N ILE A 118 5.01 -9.36 -6.69
CA ILE A 118 5.46 -8.53 -7.80
C ILE A 118 6.21 -9.40 -8.83
N GLU A 119 7.10 -10.28 -8.37
CA GLU A 119 7.84 -11.25 -9.21
C GLU A 119 6.90 -12.24 -9.90
N ASP A 120 5.91 -12.79 -9.21
CA ASP A 120 4.88 -13.66 -9.77
C ASP A 120 4.07 -12.97 -10.89
N CYS A 121 3.97 -11.64 -10.86
CA CYS A 121 3.38 -10.84 -11.92
C CYS A 121 4.34 -10.54 -13.08
N GLY A 122 5.61 -10.94 -12.97
CA GLY A 122 6.66 -10.73 -13.98
C GLY A 122 7.37 -9.38 -13.86
N PHE A 123 7.41 -8.77 -12.68
CA PHE A 123 8.07 -7.48 -12.45
C PHE A 123 9.13 -7.59 -11.37
N ALA A 124 10.16 -6.75 -11.46
CA ALA A 124 11.16 -6.65 -10.40
C ALA A 124 10.63 -5.83 -9.21
N PRO A 125 10.85 -6.30 -7.96
CA PRO A 125 10.48 -5.53 -6.78
C PRO A 125 11.15 -4.16 -6.72
N PHE A 126 12.43 -4.06 -7.09
CA PHE A 126 13.12 -2.76 -7.16
C PHE A 126 13.49 -2.40 -8.59
N ALA A 127 14.50 -3.02 -9.19
CA ALA A 127 14.94 -2.73 -10.54
C ALA A 127 15.72 -3.90 -11.15
N ASP A 128 15.34 -4.34 -12.36
CA ASP A 128 16.11 -5.29 -13.16
C ASP A 128 17.32 -4.63 -13.83
N THR A 129 17.19 -3.33 -14.10
CA THR A 129 18.24 -2.52 -14.70
C THR A 129 18.36 -1.19 -13.97
N LEU A 130 19.60 -0.76 -13.69
CA LEU A 130 19.89 0.53 -13.07
C LEU A 130 20.51 1.46 -14.11
N LEU A 131 19.80 2.52 -14.46
CA LEU A 131 20.33 3.58 -15.30
C LEU A 131 20.87 4.70 -14.41
N VAL A 132 22.19 4.83 -14.38
CA VAL A 132 22.88 5.78 -13.50
C VAL A 132 23.56 6.86 -14.32
N ARG A 133 23.26 8.11 -14.02
CA ARG A 133 23.93 9.31 -14.53
C ARG A 133 24.67 9.98 -13.39
N CYS A 134 25.98 9.91 -13.42
CA CYS A 134 26.84 10.58 -12.43
C CYS A 134 27.83 11.51 -13.13
N SER A 135 28.04 12.70 -12.58
CA SER A 135 29.03 13.65 -13.12
C SER A 135 30.48 13.27 -12.80
N CYS A 136 30.73 12.10 -12.20
CA CYS A 136 32.08 11.58 -11.99
C CYS A 136 32.68 11.04 -13.30
N LYS A 137 33.99 10.81 -13.32
CA LYS A 137 34.70 10.31 -14.52
C LYS A 137 34.45 8.83 -14.84
N ASP A 138 33.81 8.10 -13.93
CA ASP A 138 33.46 6.68 -14.13
C ASP A 138 32.33 6.52 -15.14
N LYS A 139 32.61 5.78 -16.22
CA LYS A 139 31.62 5.48 -17.27
C LYS A 139 30.65 4.32 -16.90
N LYS A 140 30.90 3.63 -15.80
CA LYS A 140 30.12 2.48 -15.32
C LYS A 140 29.44 2.84 -13.99
N LEU A 141 28.66 1.89 -13.46
CA LEU A 141 28.08 2.01 -12.12
C LEU A 141 29.16 2.35 -11.08
N CYS A 142 29.16 3.58 -10.58
CA CYS A 142 30.21 4.12 -9.74
C CYS A 142 29.92 3.94 -8.25
N LYS A 143 30.94 4.06 -7.39
CA LYS A 143 30.81 4.02 -5.93
C LYS A 143 29.83 5.06 -5.37
N HIS A 144 29.67 6.21 -6.05
CA HIS A 144 28.73 7.26 -5.63
C HIS A 144 27.27 6.80 -5.77
N ALA A 145 26.97 6.04 -6.82
CA ALA A 145 25.65 5.44 -7.01
C ALA A 145 25.37 4.35 -5.96
N ALA A 146 26.36 3.49 -5.69
CA ALA A 146 26.23 2.50 -4.62
C ALA A 146 25.98 3.18 -3.26
N ALA A 147 26.73 4.25 -2.93
CA ALA A 147 26.54 5.01 -1.70
C ALA A 147 25.11 5.61 -1.59
N ALA A 148 24.60 6.19 -2.67
CA ALA A 148 23.24 6.75 -2.69
C ALA A 148 22.18 5.68 -2.51
N LEU A 149 22.36 4.50 -3.12
CA LEU A 149 21.43 3.38 -2.97
C LEU A 149 21.43 2.79 -1.55
N PHE A 150 22.60 2.70 -0.87
CA PHE A 150 22.64 2.33 0.55
C PHE A 150 21.82 3.29 1.42
N LEU A 151 21.93 4.60 1.19
CA LEU A 151 21.10 5.58 1.90
C LEU A 151 19.62 5.52 1.49
N THR A 152 19.32 5.15 0.25
CA THR A 152 17.94 4.88 -0.19
C THR A 152 17.37 3.71 0.58
N ALA A 153 18.11 2.61 0.73
CA ALA A 153 17.69 1.47 1.54
C ALA A 153 17.42 1.87 3.00
N GLN A 154 18.31 2.65 3.61
CA GLN A 154 18.11 3.17 4.97
C GLN A 154 16.87 4.06 5.06
N ARG A 155 16.61 4.90 4.07
CA ARG A 155 15.41 5.75 4.04
C ARG A 155 14.13 4.93 3.88
N LEU A 156 14.14 3.90 3.05
CA LEU A 156 13.03 2.99 2.90
C LEU A 156 12.80 2.09 4.11
N LEU A 157 13.83 1.85 4.93
CA LEU A 157 13.67 1.21 6.23
C LEU A 157 12.91 2.13 7.20
N ALA A 158 13.24 3.41 7.22
CA ALA A 158 12.58 4.39 8.10
C ALA A 158 11.17 4.74 7.64
N THR A 159 10.94 4.86 6.33
CA THR A 159 9.67 5.22 5.72
C THR A 159 9.33 4.26 4.56
N PRO A 160 8.84 3.03 4.88
CA PRO A 160 8.68 1.98 3.88
C PRO A 160 7.69 2.33 2.76
N LEU A 161 6.69 3.16 3.03
CA LEU A 161 5.67 3.55 2.07
C LEU A 161 6.19 4.41 0.91
N ASN A 162 7.31 5.12 1.09
CA ASN A 162 7.95 5.87 0.00
C ASN A 162 8.39 4.97 -1.17
N TYR A 163 8.42 3.67 -0.95
CA TYR A 163 8.62 2.69 -2.01
C TYR A 163 7.54 2.78 -3.10
N PHE A 164 6.28 2.97 -2.71
CA PHE A 164 5.18 3.05 -3.65
C PHE A 164 5.28 4.30 -4.52
N GLU A 165 5.57 5.46 -3.91
CA GLU A 165 5.82 6.70 -4.66
C GLU A 165 6.97 6.54 -5.65
N LEU A 166 8.08 5.90 -5.23
CA LEU A 166 9.21 5.63 -6.11
C LEU A 166 8.83 4.71 -7.28
N LYS A 167 7.89 3.78 -7.08
CA LYS A 167 7.40 2.83 -8.09
C LYS A 167 6.17 3.31 -8.85
N GLY A 168 5.75 4.57 -8.71
CA GLY A 168 4.71 5.21 -9.52
C GLY A 168 3.28 4.96 -9.04
N THR A 169 3.08 4.75 -7.74
CA THR A 169 1.74 4.73 -7.15
C THR A 169 1.77 5.31 -5.74
N ASP A 170 0.64 5.82 -5.29
CA ASP A 170 0.47 6.25 -3.91
C ASP A 170 -0.18 5.12 -3.07
N LYS A 171 0.04 5.20 -1.75
CA LYS A 171 -0.57 4.29 -0.78
C LYS A 171 -2.09 4.25 -0.90
N ASP A 172 -2.71 5.42 -0.98
CA ASP A 172 -4.17 5.54 -0.98
C ASP A 172 -4.75 5.03 -2.29
N GLU A 173 -4.12 5.34 -3.42
CA GLU A 173 -4.46 4.76 -4.73
C GLU A 173 -4.35 3.23 -4.70
N LEU A 174 -3.29 2.68 -4.12
CA LEU A 174 -3.11 1.23 -3.99
C LEU A 174 -4.21 0.59 -3.13
N LEU A 175 -4.59 1.23 -2.02
CA LEU A 175 -5.69 0.75 -1.17
C LEU A 175 -7.04 0.78 -1.90
N ILE A 176 -7.29 1.79 -2.73
CA ILE A 176 -8.49 1.85 -3.57
C ILE A 176 -8.48 0.69 -4.57
N LYS A 177 -7.39 0.46 -5.27
CA LYS A 177 -7.24 -0.67 -6.21
C LYS A 177 -7.43 -2.02 -5.53
N LEU A 178 -6.91 -2.19 -4.30
CA LEU A 178 -7.11 -3.39 -3.51
C LEU A 178 -8.58 -3.62 -3.13
N ARG A 179 -9.30 -2.56 -2.74
CA ARG A 179 -10.73 -2.64 -2.46
C ARG A 179 -11.53 -3.02 -3.70
N GLN A 180 -11.21 -2.40 -4.84
CA GLN A 180 -11.84 -2.72 -6.13
C GLN A 180 -11.58 -4.17 -6.55
N ALA A 181 -10.33 -4.63 -6.45
CA ALA A 181 -9.97 -6.01 -6.78
C ALA A 181 -10.73 -7.02 -5.92
N ARG A 182 -10.88 -6.77 -4.62
CA ARG A 182 -11.66 -7.63 -3.71
C ARG A 182 -13.14 -7.67 -4.04
N THR A 183 -13.72 -6.54 -4.43
CA THR A 183 -15.12 -6.49 -4.85
C THR A 183 -15.37 -7.29 -6.13
N LEU A 184 -14.39 -7.33 -7.04
CA LEU A 184 -14.47 -8.13 -8.25
C LEU A 184 -14.29 -9.63 -7.97
N ASP A 185 -13.33 -9.99 -7.10
CA ASP A 185 -13.03 -11.38 -6.71
C ASP A 185 -14.23 -12.02 -5.95
N ALA A 186 -14.95 -11.24 -5.18
CA ALA A 186 -16.18 -11.69 -4.53
C ALA A 186 -17.33 -11.97 -5.53
N LYS A 187 -17.08 -11.95 -6.85
CA LYS A 187 -18.03 -12.24 -7.94
C LYS A 187 -19.37 -11.51 -7.82
N GLY A 188 -19.40 -10.36 -7.16
CA GLY A 188 -20.59 -9.60 -6.86
C GLY A 188 -21.45 -10.19 -5.73
N GLU A 189 -21.02 -11.30 -5.12
CA GLU A 189 -21.76 -11.97 -4.03
C GLU A 189 -21.68 -11.24 -2.70
N ALA A 190 -20.66 -10.43 -2.50
CA ALA A 190 -20.56 -9.53 -1.37
C ALA A 190 -20.18 -8.13 -1.85
N ARG A 191 -21.15 -7.37 -2.28
CA ARG A 191 -20.97 -5.92 -2.22
C ARG A 191 -20.95 -5.58 -0.74
N ALA A 192 -19.76 -5.52 -0.16
CA ALA A 192 -19.58 -4.86 1.11
C ALA A 192 -20.34 -3.53 1.05
N HIS A 193 -21.04 -3.20 2.12
CA HIS A 193 -21.66 -1.89 2.28
C HIS A 193 -20.71 -0.82 1.73
N ALA A 194 -21.26 0.15 1.00
CA ALA A 194 -20.50 1.32 0.60
C ALA A 194 -19.67 1.74 1.81
N SER A 195 -18.36 1.79 1.64
CA SER A 195 -17.50 2.24 2.74
C SER A 195 -18.02 3.61 3.16
N VAL A 196 -18.48 3.71 4.40
CA VAL A 196 -18.75 5.01 5.00
C VAL A 196 -17.50 5.83 4.77
N ARG A 197 -17.60 6.93 4.04
CA ARG A 197 -16.46 7.83 3.84
C ARG A 197 -16.09 8.35 5.23
N GLU A 198 -14.79 8.50 5.48
CA GLU A 198 -14.32 9.08 6.75
C GLU A 198 -14.98 10.44 7.02
N ASP A 199 -15.30 11.19 5.94
CA ASP A 199 -15.99 12.48 6.00
C ASP A 199 -17.46 12.37 6.45
N ASP A 200 -18.08 11.18 6.36
CA ASP A 200 -19.46 10.93 6.77
C ASP A 200 -19.56 10.42 8.23
N ILE A 201 -18.42 10.20 8.89
CA ILE A 201 -18.40 9.78 10.28
C ILE A 201 -18.50 11.06 11.14
N PRO A 202 -19.58 11.27 11.90
CA PRO A 202 -19.68 12.39 12.80
C PRO A 202 -18.52 12.33 13.80
N VAL A 203 -17.86 13.46 14.04
CA VAL A 203 -16.83 13.55 15.08
C VAL A 203 -17.53 13.28 16.42
N LEU A 204 -17.31 12.08 16.93
CA LEU A 204 -17.85 11.67 18.23
C LEU A 204 -17.01 12.28 19.35
N PRO A 205 -17.63 12.71 20.45
CA PRO A 205 -16.90 13.17 21.62
C PRO A 205 -16.02 12.04 22.19
N PRO A 206 -14.94 12.36 22.90
CA PRO A 206 -14.08 11.36 23.51
C PRO A 206 -14.87 10.50 24.50
N LEU A 207 -14.46 9.24 24.67
CA LEU A 207 -15.18 8.25 25.47
C LEU A 207 -15.41 8.72 26.91
N GLU A 208 -14.48 9.47 27.47
CA GLU A 208 -14.54 10.03 28.82
C GLU A 208 -15.75 10.95 29.02
N GLU A 209 -16.17 11.65 27.98
CA GLU A 209 -17.34 12.54 28.00
C GLU A 209 -18.65 11.79 27.76
N CYS A 210 -18.60 10.55 27.28
CA CYS A 210 -19.77 9.73 26.95
C CYS A 210 -20.10 8.67 28.02
N LEU A 211 -19.34 8.57 29.11
CA LEU A 211 -19.48 7.49 30.10
C LEU A 211 -20.86 7.42 30.76
N GLU A 212 -21.46 8.56 31.04
CA GLU A 212 -22.80 8.64 31.69
C GLU A 212 -23.91 8.17 30.75
N ASP A 213 -23.77 8.43 29.46
CA ASP A 213 -24.77 8.11 28.44
C ASP A 213 -24.45 6.87 27.62
N PHE A 214 -23.29 6.24 27.88
CA PHE A 214 -22.79 5.09 27.10
C PHE A 214 -23.81 3.94 26.97
N TRP A 215 -24.59 3.69 28.02
CA TRP A 215 -25.62 2.64 28.07
C TRP A 215 -27.02 3.15 27.80
N ARG A 216 -27.19 4.45 27.54
CA ARG A 216 -28.50 5.03 27.23
C ARG A 216 -28.72 5.08 25.74
N SER A 217 -29.91 4.69 25.28
CA SER A 217 -30.27 4.93 23.88
C SER A 217 -30.38 6.44 23.62
N PRO A 218 -29.68 6.99 22.62
CA PRO A 218 -29.72 8.43 22.32
C PRO A 218 -31.09 8.89 21.84
N CYS A 219 -31.97 7.97 21.42
CA CYS A 219 -33.35 8.27 21.03
C CYS A 219 -34.29 7.21 21.57
N SER A 220 -35.53 7.59 21.79
CA SER A 220 -36.58 6.63 22.09
C SER A 220 -36.79 5.69 20.90
N LEU A 221 -36.81 4.39 21.13
CA LEU A 221 -37.12 3.41 20.07
C LEU A 221 -38.48 3.66 19.38
N LYS A 222 -39.38 4.42 20.05
CA LYS A 222 -40.66 4.85 19.48
C LYS A 222 -40.48 6.00 18.47
N GLU A 223 -39.42 6.78 18.58
CA GLU A 223 -39.11 7.89 17.67
C GLU A 223 -38.19 7.44 16.53
N ALA A 224 -37.53 6.29 16.68
CA ALA A 224 -36.78 5.70 15.59
C ALA A 224 -37.79 5.27 14.50
N ASP A 225 -37.77 5.98 13.38
CA ASP A 225 -38.56 5.56 12.21
C ASP A 225 -37.92 4.29 11.60
N LEU A 226 -38.31 3.15 12.15
CA LEU A 226 -37.92 1.82 11.72
C LEU A 226 -38.68 1.37 10.45
N ALA A 227 -39.06 2.34 9.58
CA ALA A 227 -39.63 2.02 8.32
C ALA A 227 -38.71 1.06 7.55
N PRO A 228 -39.10 -0.17 7.25
CA PRO A 228 -38.32 -1.05 6.41
C PRO A 228 -38.21 -0.40 5.04
N MET A 229 -37.06 0.22 4.79
CA MET A 229 -36.76 0.70 3.46
C MET A 229 -36.65 -0.48 2.50
N PRO A 230 -37.20 -0.38 1.28
CA PRO A 230 -36.98 -1.40 0.28
C PRO A 230 -35.46 -1.60 0.13
N ALA A 231 -35.00 -2.85 0.25
CA ALA A 231 -33.61 -3.17 0.06
C ALA A 231 -33.19 -2.66 -1.31
N HIS A 232 -32.13 -1.84 -1.34
CA HIS A 232 -31.59 -1.26 -2.58
C HIS A 232 -31.17 -2.35 -3.59
N LEU A 233 -30.90 -3.55 -3.08
CA LEU A 233 -30.64 -4.76 -3.84
C LEU A 233 -31.54 -5.89 -3.29
N PRO A 234 -32.43 -6.46 -4.08
CA PRO A 234 -33.25 -7.56 -3.63
C PRO A 234 -32.41 -8.79 -3.28
N HIS A 235 -32.82 -9.53 -2.25
CA HIS A 235 -32.25 -10.83 -1.85
C HIS A 235 -30.75 -10.82 -1.54
N THR A 236 -30.22 -9.75 -0.96
CA THR A 236 -28.81 -9.60 -0.63
C THR A 236 -28.25 -10.77 0.18
N LEU A 237 -29.03 -11.31 1.14
CA LEU A 237 -28.60 -12.45 1.95
C LEU A 237 -28.50 -13.73 1.12
N LEU A 238 -29.50 -14.04 0.30
CA LEU A 238 -29.50 -15.23 -0.55
C LEU A 238 -28.40 -15.19 -1.60
N ARG A 239 -28.18 -14.05 -2.20
CA ARG A 239 -27.05 -13.82 -3.14
C ARG A 239 -25.71 -14.00 -2.46
N ARG A 240 -25.58 -13.61 -1.20
CA ARG A 240 -24.36 -13.78 -0.40
C ARG A 240 -24.08 -15.23 -0.03
N LEU A 241 -25.13 -16.01 0.23
CA LEU A 241 -25.02 -17.43 0.55
C LEU A 241 -24.70 -18.28 -0.68
N GLY A 242 -25.02 -17.79 -1.89
CA GLY A 242 -24.74 -18.49 -3.14
C GLY A 242 -25.64 -19.70 -3.39
N ILE A 243 -25.18 -20.59 -4.27
CA ILE A 243 -25.91 -21.80 -4.65
C ILE A 243 -25.97 -22.75 -3.46
N SER A 244 -27.16 -23.36 -3.22
CA SER A 244 -27.32 -24.36 -2.17
C SER A 244 -26.30 -25.49 -2.28
N PRO A 245 -25.60 -25.85 -1.18
CA PRO A 245 -24.67 -26.98 -1.16
C PRO A 245 -25.37 -28.34 -1.24
N MET A 246 -26.69 -28.34 -1.22
CA MET A 246 -27.47 -29.58 -1.37
C MET A 246 -27.59 -29.93 -2.86
N ASP A 247 -27.07 -31.07 -3.26
CA ASP A 247 -27.15 -31.64 -4.61
C ASP A 247 -28.62 -32.04 -4.92
N GLY A 248 -29.43 -31.07 -5.25
CA GLY A 248 -30.83 -31.29 -5.61
C GLY A 248 -31.20 -30.58 -6.90
N LYS A 249 -32.07 -31.21 -7.70
CA LYS A 249 -32.65 -30.61 -8.91
C LYS A 249 -33.63 -29.46 -8.58
N PHE A 250 -33.82 -29.16 -7.31
CA PHE A 250 -34.81 -28.18 -6.85
C PHE A 250 -34.17 -26.78 -6.75
N PRO A 251 -34.73 -25.76 -7.38
CA PRO A 251 -34.22 -24.40 -7.37
C PRO A 251 -34.51 -23.70 -6.03
N MET A 252 -33.85 -24.15 -4.95
CA MET A 252 -34.10 -23.68 -3.58
C MET A 252 -33.88 -22.17 -3.45
N VAL A 253 -32.89 -21.62 -4.13
CA VAL A 253 -32.63 -20.17 -4.07
C VAL A 253 -33.81 -19.39 -4.63
N GLY A 254 -34.34 -19.78 -5.79
CA GLY A 254 -35.51 -19.11 -6.38
C GLY A 254 -36.75 -19.19 -5.51
N LEU A 255 -36.99 -20.35 -4.84
CA LEU A 255 -38.10 -20.49 -3.90
C LEU A 255 -37.93 -19.54 -2.69
N LEU A 256 -36.74 -19.50 -2.12
CA LEU A 256 -36.43 -18.61 -1.00
C LEU A 256 -36.56 -17.14 -1.41
N GLU A 257 -36.14 -16.75 -2.61
CA GLU A 257 -36.35 -15.41 -3.14
C GLU A 257 -37.85 -15.04 -3.15
N THR A 258 -38.70 -15.91 -3.66
CA THR A 258 -40.14 -15.70 -3.68
C THR A 258 -40.73 -15.56 -2.25
N ILE A 259 -40.32 -16.41 -1.33
CA ILE A 259 -40.75 -16.33 0.08
C ILE A 259 -40.31 -15.00 0.72
N TYR A 260 -39.09 -14.55 0.49
CA TYR A 260 -38.59 -13.27 1.01
C TYR A 260 -39.38 -12.08 0.45
N ASP A 261 -39.74 -12.13 -0.84
CA ASP A 261 -40.55 -11.09 -1.46
C ASP A 261 -41.97 -11.04 -0.86
N ASP A 262 -42.61 -12.19 -0.71
CA ASP A 262 -43.94 -12.28 -0.14
C ASP A 262 -43.97 -11.82 1.33
N VAL A 263 -43.04 -12.29 2.15
CA VAL A 263 -42.93 -11.86 3.55
C VAL A 263 -42.68 -10.37 3.66
N SER A 264 -41.79 -9.84 2.83
CA SER A 264 -41.47 -8.40 2.80
C SER A 264 -42.69 -7.56 2.38
N LYS A 265 -43.49 -8.05 1.45
CA LYS A 265 -44.74 -7.41 1.01
C LYS A 265 -45.76 -7.37 2.12
N VAL A 266 -46.04 -8.52 2.75
CA VAL A 266 -47.02 -8.62 3.85
C VAL A 266 -46.61 -7.74 5.03
N ALA A 267 -45.32 -7.71 5.39
CA ALA A 267 -44.82 -6.87 6.48
C ALA A 267 -45.02 -5.37 6.21
N ARG A 268 -44.89 -4.94 4.95
CA ARG A 268 -45.16 -3.55 4.55
C ARG A 268 -46.64 -3.21 4.60
N GLU A 269 -47.48 -4.09 4.09
CA GLU A 269 -48.95 -3.92 4.10
C GLU A 269 -49.46 -3.78 5.54
N GLN A 270 -49.08 -4.67 6.44
CA GLN A 270 -49.49 -4.63 7.87
C GLN A 270 -49.06 -3.34 8.58
N ARG A 271 -47.97 -2.73 8.14
CA ARG A 271 -47.51 -1.48 8.73
C ARG A 271 -48.27 -0.26 8.22
N THR A 272 -48.66 -0.23 6.95
CA THR A 272 -49.48 0.86 6.40
C THR A 272 -50.87 0.91 6.99
N ASP A 273 -51.34 -0.18 7.57
CA ASP A 273 -52.66 -0.31 8.19
C ASP A 273 -52.65 -0.03 9.72
N SER A 274 -51.49 0.29 10.28
CA SER A 274 -51.31 0.62 11.70
C SER A 274 -50.95 2.09 11.88
#